data_5d7f22e13d1a6a8e3aca3668a8341546
#
_entry.id   5d7f22e13d1a6a8e3aca3668a8341546
#
_cell.length_a   1.000
_cell.length_b   1.000
_cell.length_c   1.000
_cell.angle_alpha   90.00
_cell.angle_beta   90.00
_cell.angle_gamma   90.00
#
_symmetry.space_group_name_H-M   'P 1'
#
loop_
_entity.id
_entity.type
_entity.pdbx_description
1 polymer ?
#
loop_
_entity_poly.entity_id
_entity_poly.type
_entity_poly.pdbx_seq_one_letter_code
_entity_poly.pdbx_strand_id
1 'polypeptide(L)'
;MERRDYLELMTGQIRCKKMCPVIAKEVEDHIEDQKQAFMAEGMKEEEAEKAAVEEMGDPVEVGVEMDQIHRPKMPWKAIFVIALMQILSGMFAAFFLKQNES
;
A
#
# COMPACT_ATOMS: atom_id res chain seq x y z
N MET A 1 -4.24 14.34 2.33
CA MET A 1 -4.16 13.64 3.63
C MET A 1 -2.73 13.21 3.89
N GLU A 2 -2.23 13.50 5.07
CA GLU A 2 -0.90 13.10 5.44
C GLU A 2 -0.84 11.62 5.80
N ARG A 3 0.34 11.03 5.68
CA ARG A 3 0.57 9.61 5.98
C ARG A 3 0.07 9.24 7.38
N ARG A 4 0.39 10.06 8.38
CA ARG A 4 -0.01 9.82 9.77
C ARG A 4 -1.53 9.75 9.89
N ASP A 5 -2.23 10.72 9.31
CA ASP A 5 -3.69 10.78 9.36
C ASP A 5 -4.31 9.58 8.69
N TYR A 6 -3.74 9.16 7.57
CA TYR A 6 -4.19 7.97 6.86
C TYR A 6 -4.08 6.73 7.75
N LEU A 7 -2.92 6.55 8.36
CA LEU A 7 -2.67 5.39 9.23
C LEU A 7 -3.59 5.38 10.44
N GLU A 8 -3.85 6.54 11.04
CA GLU A 8 -4.75 6.64 12.19
C GLU A 8 -6.18 6.26 11.82
N LEU A 9 -6.68 6.78 10.70
CA LEU A 9 -8.02 6.44 10.23
C LEU A 9 -8.14 4.95 9.88
N MET A 10 -7.14 4.42 9.21
CA MET A 10 -7.13 3.02 8.80
C MET A 10 -7.10 2.09 10.02
N THR A 11 -6.18 2.32 10.95
CA THR A 11 -6.05 1.45 12.12
C THR A 11 -7.22 1.59 13.07
N GLY A 12 -7.91 2.73 13.06
CA GLY A 12 -9.13 2.92 13.83
C GLY A 12 -10.25 1.95 13.47
N GLN A 13 -10.20 1.39 12.25
CA GLN A 13 -11.20 0.42 11.79
C GLN A 13 -10.86 -1.02 12.19
N ILE A 14 -9.67 -1.25 12.71
CA ILE A 14 -9.19 -2.60 13.04
C ILE A 14 -9.51 -2.90 14.50
N ARG A 15 -10.26 -3.99 14.71
CA ARG A 15 -10.68 -4.38 16.07
C ARG A 15 -9.59 -5.07 16.86
N CYS A 16 -8.71 -5.80 16.20
CA CYS A 16 -7.59 -6.45 16.86
C CYS A 16 -6.46 -5.46 17.12
N LYS A 17 -6.44 -4.87 18.31
CA LYS A 17 -5.48 -3.81 18.62
C LYS A 17 -4.03 -4.27 18.64
N LYS A 18 -3.80 -5.56 18.91
CA LYS A 18 -2.45 -6.13 18.87
C LYS A 18 -1.83 -6.08 17.49
N MET A 19 -2.67 -6.16 16.46
CA MET A 19 -2.19 -6.17 15.07
C MET A 19 -2.05 -4.78 14.47
N CYS A 20 -2.62 -3.75 15.10
CA CYS A 20 -2.57 -2.39 14.56
C CYS A 20 -1.14 -1.91 14.27
N PRO A 21 -0.16 -2.07 15.19
CA PRO A 21 1.21 -1.62 14.89
C PRO A 21 1.84 -2.36 13.73
N VAL A 22 1.56 -3.66 13.61
CA VAL A 22 2.10 -4.48 12.52
C VAL A 22 1.53 -4.04 11.18
N ILE A 23 0.21 -3.87 11.12
CA ILE A 23 -0.49 -3.45 9.91
C ILE A 23 -0.08 -2.03 9.53
N ALA A 24 0.01 -1.13 10.50
CA ALA A 24 0.41 0.25 10.25
C ALA A 24 1.81 0.30 9.64
N LYS A 25 2.73 -0.50 10.17
CA LYS A 25 4.09 -0.55 9.64
C LYS A 25 4.12 -1.07 8.20
N GLU A 26 3.38 -2.14 7.93
CA GLU A 26 3.33 -2.71 6.57
C GLU A 26 2.77 -1.71 5.56
N VAL A 27 1.70 -1.03 5.93
CA VAL A 27 1.10 -0.01 5.06
C VAL A 27 2.05 1.18 4.89
N GLU A 28 2.69 1.60 5.97
CA GLU A 28 3.66 2.69 5.91
C GLU A 28 4.83 2.34 4.99
N ASP A 29 5.35 1.13 5.08
CA ASP A 29 6.42 0.66 4.21
C ASP A 29 5.98 0.66 2.74
N HIS A 30 4.74 0.26 2.49
CA HIS A 30 4.18 0.27 1.15
C HIS A 30 4.06 1.71 0.60
N ILE A 31 3.59 2.64 1.43
CA ILE A 31 3.52 4.06 1.05
C ILE A 31 4.91 4.59 0.73
N GLU A 32 5.90 4.24 1.55
CA GLU A 32 7.28 4.67 1.32
C GLU A 32 7.83 4.14 0.01
N ASP A 33 7.59 2.86 -0.29
CA ASP A 33 8.03 2.25 -1.54
C ASP A 33 7.39 2.95 -2.74
N GLN A 34 6.10 3.24 -2.67
CA GLN A 34 5.40 3.96 -3.73
C GLN A 34 5.92 5.38 -3.89
N LYS A 35 6.19 6.05 -2.78
CA LYS A 35 6.78 7.39 -2.79
C LYS A 35 8.11 7.38 -3.53
N GLN A 36 8.98 6.42 -3.20
CA GLN A 36 10.28 6.31 -3.85
C GLN A 36 10.15 6.05 -5.35
N ALA A 37 9.17 5.23 -5.74
CA ALA A 37 8.91 4.97 -7.16
C ALA A 37 8.48 6.24 -7.89
N PHE A 38 7.60 7.04 -7.31
CA PHE A 38 7.17 8.31 -7.89
C PHE A 38 8.31 9.31 -7.98
N MET A 39 9.17 9.36 -6.95
CA MET A 39 10.35 10.23 -6.97
C MET A 39 11.33 9.82 -8.08
N ALA A 40 11.47 8.53 -8.33
CA ALA A 40 12.30 8.01 -9.41
C ALA A 40 11.78 8.45 -10.78
N GLU A 41 10.48 8.70 -10.88
CA GLU A 41 9.85 9.22 -12.10
C GLU A 41 9.99 10.73 -12.27
N GLY A 42 10.53 11.41 -11.28
CA GLY A 42 10.78 12.84 -11.32
C GLY A 42 9.87 13.70 -10.45
N MET A 43 9.00 13.07 -9.66
CA MET A 43 8.12 13.83 -8.74
C MET A 43 8.91 14.36 -7.55
N LYS A 44 8.49 15.52 -7.06
CA LYS A 44 9.06 16.08 -5.84
C LYS A 44 8.61 15.25 -4.64
N GLU A 45 9.40 15.27 -3.59
CA GLU A 45 9.13 14.48 -2.39
C GLU A 45 7.72 14.67 -1.84
N GLU A 46 7.28 15.91 -1.71
CA GLU A 46 5.94 16.21 -1.17
C GLU A 46 4.83 15.69 -2.08
N GLU A 47 4.98 15.87 -3.38
CA GLU A 47 4.01 15.38 -4.36
C GLU A 47 4.00 13.86 -4.41
N ALA A 48 5.17 13.23 -4.33
CA ALA A 48 5.30 11.79 -4.35
C ALA A 48 4.65 11.14 -3.13
N GLU A 49 4.82 11.74 -1.96
CA GLU A 49 4.19 11.24 -0.75
C GLU A 49 2.67 11.35 -0.82
N LYS A 50 2.18 12.48 -1.28
CA LYS A 50 0.74 12.70 -1.43
C LYS A 50 0.14 11.71 -2.43
N ALA A 51 0.81 11.50 -3.54
CA ALA A 51 0.37 10.54 -4.56
C ALA A 51 0.39 9.11 -4.02
N ALA A 52 1.41 8.75 -3.25
CA ALA A 52 1.51 7.43 -2.65
C ALA A 52 0.37 7.15 -1.67
N VAL A 53 0.01 8.14 -0.86
CA VAL A 53 -1.12 8.03 0.08
C VAL A 53 -2.44 7.89 -0.70
N GLU A 54 -2.62 8.67 -1.75
CA GLU A 54 -3.84 8.59 -2.59
C GLU A 54 -3.97 7.24 -3.29
N GLU A 55 -2.86 6.64 -3.70
CA GLU A 55 -2.85 5.32 -4.34
C GLU A 55 -3.35 4.21 -3.42
N MET A 56 -3.19 4.39 -2.11
CA MET A 56 -3.67 3.40 -1.16
C MET A 56 -5.20 3.28 -1.12
N GLY A 57 -5.91 4.32 -1.54
CA GLY A 57 -7.36 4.35 -1.50
C GLY A 57 -7.90 4.92 -0.20
N ASP A 58 -9.20 4.71 0.06
CA ASP A 58 -9.87 5.25 1.25
C ASP A 58 -9.36 4.53 2.51
N PRO A 59 -8.83 5.27 3.50
CA PRO A 59 -8.29 4.63 4.71
C PRO A 59 -9.34 3.87 5.51
N VAL A 60 -10.58 4.30 5.51
CA VAL A 60 -11.65 3.61 6.22
C VAL A 60 -11.96 2.27 5.53
N GLU A 61 -12.07 2.27 4.22
CA GLU A 61 -12.30 1.04 3.45
C GLU A 61 -11.14 0.06 3.59
N VAL A 62 -9.92 0.53 3.47
CA VAL A 62 -8.73 -0.31 3.62
C VAL A 62 -8.67 -0.89 5.03
N GLY A 63 -8.95 -0.08 6.05
CA GLY A 63 -8.97 -0.53 7.43
C GLY A 63 -10.03 -1.60 7.67
N VAL A 64 -11.23 -1.42 7.12
CA VAL A 64 -12.31 -2.41 7.24
C VAL A 64 -11.91 -3.71 6.56
N GLU A 65 -11.33 -3.64 5.38
CA GLU A 65 -10.84 -4.83 4.67
C GLU A 65 -9.76 -5.56 5.46
N MET A 66 -8.82 -4.82 6.04
CA MET A 66 -7.77 -5.39 6.88
C MET A 66 -8.33 -6.06 8.12
N ASP A 67 -9.36 -5.45 8.74
CA ASP A 67 -10.04 -6.03 9.89
C ASP A 67 -10.70 -7.35 9.53
N GLN A 68 -11.32 -7.43 8.36
CA GLN A 68 -11.97 -8.65 7.89
C GLN A 68 -10.96 -9.75 7.58
N ILE A 69 -9.86 -9.41 6.95
CA ILE A 69 -8.79 -10.34 6.61
C ILE A 69 -8.19 -10.96 7.87
N HIS A 70 -8.15 -10.19 8.95
CA HIS A 70 -7.58 -10.64 10.21
C HIS A 70 -8.45 -11.61 11.00
N ARG A 71 -9.70 -11.76 10.61
CA ARG A 71 -10.63 -12.50 11.45
C ARG A 71 -10.31 -13.95 11.61
N PRO A 72 -10.15 -14.78 10.63
CA PRO A 72 -9.69 -16.13 10.92
C PRO A 72 -8.62 -16.60 9.98
N LYS A 73 -7.62 -17.18 10.50
CA LYS A 73 -6.82 -18.20 9.83
C LYS A 73 -6.23 -17.93 8.45
N MET A 74 -6.54 -16.83 7.79
CA MET A 74 -5.90 -16.48 6.52
C MET A 74 -4.62 -15.70 6.80
N PRO A 75 -3.45 -16.17 6.32
CA PRO A 75 -2.22 -15.41 6.48
C PRO A 75 -2.31 -14.16 5.62
N TRP A 76 -2.62 -13.05 6.25
CA TRP A 76 -2.73 -11.77 5.56
C TRP A 76 -1.43 -11.37 4.86
N LYS A 77 -0.30 -11.88 5.36
CA LYS A 77 1.00 -11.71 4.68
C LYS A 77 0.97 -12.29 3.28
N ALA A 78 0.32 -13.45 3.11
CA ALA A 78 0.18 -14.05 1.80
C ALA A 78 -0.65 -13.17 0.87
N ILE A 79 -1.71 -12.56 1.37
CA ILE A 79 -2.56 -11.66 0.59
C ILE A 79 -1.77 -10.42 0.17
N PHE A 80 -0.98 -9.84 1.08
CA PHE A 80 -0.11 -8.70 0.78
C PHE A 80 0.94 -9.06 -0.27
N VAL A 81 1.56 -10.22 -0.13
CA VAL A 81 2.56 -10.70 -1.08
C VAL A 81 1.92 -10.91 -2.47
N ILE A 82 0.73 -11.49 -2.51
CA ILE A 82 0.01 -11.68 -3.77
C ILE A 82 -0.32 -10.34 -4.43
N ALA A 83 -0.81 -9.37 -3.65
CA ALA A 83 -1.11 -8.04 -4.16
C ALA A 83 0.15 -7.34 -4.68
N LEU A 84 1.25 -7.43 -3.94
CA LEU A 84 2.53 -6.88 -4.36
C LEU A 84 3.03 -7.55 -5.64
N MET A 85 2.91 -8.87 -5.72
CA MET A 85 3.32 -9.61 -6.92
C MET A 85 2.49 -9.21 -8.13
N GLN A 86 1.21 -8.95 -7.96
CA GLN A 86 0.35 -8.47 -9.04
C GLN A 86 0.78 -7.10 -9.55
N ILE A 87 1.12 -6.19 -8.64
CA ILE A 87 1.62 -4.87 -8.99
C ILE A 87 2.95 -4.98 -9.74
N LEU A 88 3.88 -5.77 -9.21
CA LEU A 88 5.18 -5.99 -9.83
C LEU A 88 5.05 -6.65 -11.20
N SER A 89 4.15 -7.61 -11.32
CA SER A 89 3.88 -8.30 -12.58
C SER A 89 3.35 -7.32 -13.63
N GLY A 90 2.43 -6.44 -13.22
CA GLY A 90 1.91 -5.40 -14.11
C GLY A 90 3.01 -4.45 -14.58
N MET A 91 3.88 -4.02 -13.66
CA MET A 91 5.00 -3.14 -14.01
C MET A 91 6.01 -3.85 -14.92
N PHE A 92 6.28 -5.11 -14.66
CA PHE A 92 7.18 -5.90 -15.48
C PHE A 92 6.63 -6.08 -16.89
N ALA A 93 5.34 -6.38 -17.02
CA ALA A 93 4.69 -6.52 -18.31
C ALA A 93 4.74 -5.21 -19.11
N ALA A 94 4.48 -4.08 -18.46
CA ALA A 94 4.56 -2.77 -19.10
C ALA A 94 5.98 -2.46 -19.56
N PHE A 95 6.96 -2.79 -18.74
CA PHE A 95 8.38 -2.60 -19.07
C PHE A 95 8.78 -3.47 -20.25
N PHE A 96 8.36 -4.72 -20.24
CA PHE A 96 8.65 -5.67 -21.30
C PHE A 96 8.04 -5.23 -22.65
N LEU A 97 6.78 -4.78 -22.62
CA LEU A 97 6.11 -4.29 -23.82
C LEU A 97 6.81 -3.04 -24.37
N LYS A 98 7.26 -2.16 -23.48
CA LYS A 98 7.97 -0.95 -23.89
C LYS A 98 9.29 -1.29 -24.57
N GLN A 99 10.00 -2.33 -24.12
CA GLN A 99 11.23 -2.75 -24.76
C GLN A 99 10.99 -3.38 -26.12
N ASN A 100 9.88 -4.08 -26.31
CA ASN A 100 9.55 -4.70 -27.58
C ASN A 100 9.13 -3.69 -28.65
N GLU A 101 8.75 -2.48 -28.26
CA GLU A 101 8.38 -1.43 -29.21
C GLU A 101 9.59 -0.65 -29.73
N SER A 102 10.73 -0.77 -29.11
CA SER A 102 11.93 -0.06 -29.58
C SER A 102 12.78 -0.93 -30.56
#